data_dd0cd9e4422133cf7b906fd79789ef76
#
_entry.id   dd0cd9e4422133cf7b906fd79789ef76
#
_cell.length_a   1.000
_cell.length_b   1.000
_cell.length_c   1.000
_cell.angle_alpha   90.00
_cell.angle_beta   90.00
_cell.angle_gamma   90.00
#
_symmetry.space_group_name_H-M   'P 1'
#
loop_
_entity.id
_entity.type
_entity.pdbx_description
1 polymer ?
#
loop_
_entity_poly.entity_id
_entity_poly.type
_entity_poly.pdbx_seq_one_letter_code
_entity_poly.pdbx_strand_id
1 'polypeptide(L)'
;MAIVTVSRQFGSRGDDIARELARRTGFRLVGRQALEQGMRAQFGVDPPEPAGGRAPPVEPESAGGADALSARARLNLYANLIAQIAVEMATREHLVLVGRGGQFLFREATCAFHLRLAAPKQWRAATVAAEMGLAPPAAAELVLRRDAVQTRYLHTVFGRSPQHADLYHLTLNTAAMDLERAGDLAFRAVESTLLPGAALLSPETAERIRLRSQIRLARHFADLPGSPLLERVSFAHPSERVFARLMDFYGIGWEYEPNTFPIEWNEQQEVTEAFTPDFHLPELDLYVELTTMKQSLVTRKNRKVKRLRELYPEVSIRVFYQKDVEDLIFKLGASRMALAG
;
A
#
# COMPACT_ATOMS: atom_id res chain seq x y z
N MET A 1 8.23 21.28 -3.36
CA MET A 1 8.94 20.01 -3.56
C MET A 1 8.02 18.97 -4.10
N ALA A 2 8.59 17.96 -4.78
CA ALA A 2 7.74 17.19 -5.64
C ALA A 2 8.24 15.75 -5.76
N ILE A 3 7.31 14.86 -5.96
CA ILE A 3 7.56 13.45 -6.26
C ILE A 3 7.06 13.21 -7.68
N VAL A 4 7.95 12.88 -8.60
CA VAL A 4 7.56 12.38 -9.92
C VAL A 4 7.64 10.86 -9.89
N THR A 5 6.52 10.17 -10.04
CA THR A 5 6.53 8.71 -10.17
C THR A 5 6.48 8.33 -11.65
N VAL A 6 7.40 7.50 -12.09
CA VAL A 6 7.50 7.03 -13.47
C VAL A 6 7.14 5.55 -13.56
N SER A 7 5.92 5.26 -14.00
CA SER A 7 5.49 3.91 -14.39
C SER A 7 5.86 3.70 -15.86
N ARG A 8 6.56 2.61 -16.16
CA ARG A 8 7.00 2.36 -17.52
C ARG A 8 6.91 0.87 -17.88
N GLN A 9 6.61 0.61 -19.15
CA GLN A 9 6.71 -0.72 -19.72
C GLN A 9 8.16 -1.05 -20.06
N PHE A 10 8.56 -2.30 -19.91
CA PHE A 10 9.93 -2.73 -20.26
C PHE A 10 10.18 -2.53 -21.75
N GLY A 11 11.33 -1.94 -22.11
CA GLY A 11 11.70 -1.60 -23.49
C GLY A 11 11.02 -0.33 -24.05
N SER A 12 10.26 0.42 -23.25
CA SER A 12 9.65 1.70 -23.67
C SER A 12 10.61 2.89 -23.59
N ARG A 13 11.89 2.69 -23.27
CA ARG A 13 12.88 3.75 -23.01
C ARG A 13 12.48 4.71 -21.88
N GLY A 14 11.59 4.25 -21.01
CA GLY A 14 11.10 5.07 -19.90
C GLY A 14 12.15 5.38 -18.84
N ASP A 15 13.19 4.57 -18.72
CA ASP A 15 14.32 4.84 -17.82
C ASP A 15 15.19 6.00 -18.35
N ASP A 16 15.26 6.22 -19.67
CA ASP A 16 15.95 7.36 -20.29
C ASP A 16 15.21 8.67 -19.98
N ILE A 17 13.89 8.67 -20.17
CA ILE A 17 13.05 9.82 -19.86
C ILE A 17 13.09 10.15 -18.36
N ALA A 18 13.09 9.15 -17.48
CA ALA A 18 13.23 9.37 -16.05
C ALA A 18 14.56 10.01 -15.67
N ARG A 19 15.66 9.59 -16.31
CA ARG A 19 16.98 10.21 -16.13
C ARG A 19 17.01 11.67 -16.61
N GLU A 20 16.41 11.94 -17.76
CA GLU A 20 16.31 13.29 -18.30
C GLU A 20 15.46 14.21 -17.41
N LEU A 21 14.31 13.69 -16.89
CA LEU A 21 13.52 14.42 -15.92
C LEU A 21 14.31 14.75 -14.65
N ALA A 22 15.02 13.78 -14.10
CA ALA A 22 15.85 13.99 -12.91
C ALA A 22 16.93 15.05 -13.14
N ARG A 23 17.60 15.00 -14.30
CA ARG A 23 18.61 15.99 -14.70
C ARG A 23 18.04 17.40 -14.83
N ARG A 24 16.88 17.55 -15.47
CA ARG A 24 16.26 18.87 -15.74
C ARG A 24 15.63 19.48 -14.49
N THR A 25 15.04 18.65 -13.64
CA THR A 25 14.39 19.12 -12.40
C THR A 25 15.36 19.29 -11.24
N GLY A 26 16.54 18.70 -11.30
CA GLY A 26 17.46 18.58 -10.17
C GLY A 26 17.00 17.59 -9.11
N PHE A 27 15.97 16.76 -9.40
CA PHE A 27 15.43 15.78 -8.47
C PHE A 27 16.30 14.52 -8.43
N ARG A 28 16.36 13.89 -7.26
CA ARG A 28 17.08 12.63 -7.12
C ARG A 28 16.38 11.50 -7.87
N LEU A 29 17.10 10.83 -8.77
CA LEU A 29 16.62 9.64 -9.43
C LEU A 29 16.66 8.43 -8.47
N VAL A 30 15.51 7.85 -8.20
CA VAL A 30 15.36 6.72 -7.29
C VAL A 30 14.76 5.53 -8.04
N GLY A 31 15.61 4.60 -8.39
CA GLY A 31 15.23 3.32 -8.98
C GLY A 31 15.31 2.18 -7.97
N ARG A 32 15.16 0.95 -8.49
CA ARG A 32 15.23 -0.28 -7.70
C ARG A 32 16.48 -0.34 -6.80
N GLN A 33 17.64 -0.11 -7.39
CA GLN A 33 18.92 -0.26 -6.70
C GLN A 33 19.05 0.70 -5.50
N ALA A 34 18.66 1.96 -5.66
CA ALA A 34 18.72 2.95 -4.58
C ALA A 34 17.79 2.57 -3.41
N LEU A 35 16.58 2.07 -3.72
CA LEU A 35 15.64 1.61 -2.71
C LEU A 35 16.15 0.37 -1.97
N GLU A 36 16.73 -0.59 -2.68
CA GLU A 36 17.30 -1.81 -2.08
C GLU A 36 18.56 -1.51 -1.25
N GLN A 37 19.37 -0.54 -1.66
CA GLN A 37 20.49 -0.04 -0.84
C GLN A 37 19.98 0.62 0.45
N GLY A 38 18.96 1.47 0.36
CA GLY A 38 18.30 2.06 1.54
C GLY A 38 17.74 0.99 2.48
N MET A 39 17.13 -0.04 1.94
CA MET A 39 16.59 -1.16 2.71
C MET A 39 17.68 -1.91 3.47
N ARG A 40 18.82 -2.22 2.82
CA ARG A 40 19.98 -2.84 3.50
C ARG A 40 20.54 -1.95 4.59
N ALA A 41 20.71 -0.66 4.30
CA ALA A 41 21.29 0.30 5.24
C ALA A 41 20.41 0.51 6.48
N GLN A 42 19.09 0.58 6.31
CA GLN A 42 18.17 0.90 7.40
C GLN A 42 17.69 -0.33 8.18
N PHE A 43 17.45 -1.46 7.49
CA PHE A 43 16.85 -2.65 8.10
C PHE A 43 17.78 -3.85 8.19
N GLY A 44 18.99 -3.80 7.60
CA GLY A 44 19.91 -4.92 7.53
C GLY A 44 19.39 -6.13 6.75
N VAL A 45 18.37 -5.94 5.90
CA VAL A 45 17.69 -7.01 5.17
C VAL A 45 18.08 -6.99 3.71
N ASP A 46 18.52 -8.12 3.18
CA ASP A 46 18.76 -8.27 1.76
C ASP A 46 17.44 -8.39 0.98
N PRO A 47 17.37 -7.77 -0.21
CA PRO A 47 16.23 -7.99 -1.08
C PRO A 47 16.12 -9.48 -1.42
N PRO A 48 14.88 -10.01 -1.56
CA PRO A 48 14.71 -11.38 -1.99
C PRO A 48 15.44 -11.54 -3.33
N GLU A 49 16.36 -12.50 -3.40
CA GLU A 49 17.12 -12.78 -4.62
C GLU A 49 16.14 -13.05 -5.77
N PRO A 50 16.31 -12.37 -6.90
CA PRO A 50 15.61 -12.78 -8.09
C PRO A 50 16.18 -14.15 -8.47
N ALA A 51 15.39 -15.22 -8.34
CA ALA A 51 15.80 -16.56 -8.71
C ALA A 51 16.43 -16.54 -10.13
N GLY A 52 17.77 -16.66 -10.20
CA GLY A 52 18.55 -16.75 -11.44
C GLY A 52 18.39 -15.56 -12.41
N GLY A 53 18.44 -14.29 -11.95
CA GLY A 53 18.15 -13.12 -12.80
C GLY A 53 16.70 -13.05 -13.27
N ARG A 54 15.89 -13.99 -12.82
CA ARG A 54 14.44 -14.04 -12.95
C ARG A 54 13.84 -13.33 -11.73
N ALA A 55 12.69 -12.67 -11.94
CA ALA A 55 11.83 -12.34 -10.82
C ALA A 55 11.59 -13.62 -9.98
N PRO A 56 11.44 -13.51 -8.66
CA PRO A 56 11.17 -14.69 -7.83
C PRO A 56 10.09 -15.50 -8.54
N PRO A 57 10.25 -16.80 -8.70
CA PRO A 57 9.20 -17.63 -9.24
C PRO A 57 8.00 -17.43 -8.34
N VAL A 58 7.04 -16.68 -8.81
CA VAL A 58 5.69 -16.82 -8.29
C VAL A 58 5.25 -18.12 -8.91
N GLU A 59 5.45 -19.19 -8.20
CA GLU A 59 4.97 -20.50 -8.62
C GLU A 59 3.48 -20.41 -8.94
N PRO A 60 2.99 -21.16 -9.92
CA PRO A 60 1.58 -21.19 -10.24
C PRO A 60 0.80 -21.56 -8.98
N GLU A 61 -0.44 -21.09 -8.88
CA GLU A 61 -1.37 -21.35 -7.77
C GLU A 61 -1.57 -22.85 -7.43
N SER A 62 -0.95 -23.75 -8.18
CA SER A 62 -0.95 -25.19 -7.97
C SER A 62 0.07 -25.71 -6.95
N ALA A 63 1.02 -24.91 -6.48
CA ALA A 63 1.86 -25.27 -5.33
C ALA A 63 1.01 -25.06 -4.06
N GLY A 64 0.21 -26.04 -3.74
CA GLY A 64 -0.57 -26.06 -2.51
C GLY A 64 0.36 -26.12 -1.30
N GLY A 65 0.19 -25.18 -0.37
CA GLY A 65 0.81 -25.28 0.94
C GLY A 65 1.61 -24.06 1.39
N ALA A 66 2.34 -24.24 2.45
CA ALA A 66 3.09 -23.24 3.22
C ALA A 66 4.10 -22.42 2.40
N ASP A 67 4.67 -22.96 1.31
CA ASP A 67 5.67 -22.28 0.49
C ASP A 67 5.10 -21.15 -0.40
N ALA A 68 3.88 -21.30 -0.93
CA ALA A 68 3.23 -20.24 -1.71
C ALA A 68 2.80 -19.06 -0.82
N LEU A 69 2.31 -19.34 0.36
CA LEU A 69 2.03 -18.32 1.40
C LEU A 69 3.32 -17.59 1.80
N SER A 70 4.43 -18.31 1.95
CA SER A 70 5.72 -17.70 2.28
C SER A 70 6.24 -16.78 1.18
N ALA A 71 6.06 -17.12 -0.10
CA ALA A 71 6.49 -16.29 -1.24
C ALA A 71 5.67 -14.99 -1.35
N ARG A 72 4.35 -15.07 -1.19
CA ARG A 72 3.46 -13.90 -1.17
C ARG A 72 3.73 -13.00 0.03
N ALA A 73 3.94 -13.58 1.20
CA ALA A 73 4.28 -12.86 2.42
C ALA A 73 5.62 -12.13 2.26
N ARG A 74 6.66 -12.80 1.76
CA ARG A 74 7.97 -12.18 1.47
C ARG A 74 7.86 -11.03 0.49
N LEU A 75 7.03 -11.17 -0.57
CA LEU A 75 6.84 -10.10 -1.55
C LEU A 75 6.16 -8.86 -0.93
N ASN A 76 5.16 -9.06 -0.07
CA ASN A 76 4.47 -7.96 0.61
C ASN A 76 5.36 -7.31 1.68
N LEU A 77 6.16 -8.08 2.41
CA LEU A 77 7.16 -7.54 3.33
C LEU A 77 8.18 -6.66 2.57
N TYR A 78 8.75 -7.19 1.49
CA TYR A 78 9.64 -6.43 0.63
C TYR A 78 9.01 -5.13 0.12
N ALA A 79 7.76 -5.20 -0.37
CA ALA A 79 7.04 -4.01 -0.85
C ALA A 79 6.78 -2.99 0.26
N ASN A 80 6.54 -3.44 1.49
CA ASN A 80 6.40 -2.57 2.66
C ASN A 80 7.72 -1.86 2.99
N LEU A 81 8.82 -2.59 3.07
CA LEU A 81 10.15 -2.00 3.35
C LEU A 81 10.54 -0.97 2.28
N ILE A 82 10.32 -1.29 1.00
CA ILE A 82 10.53 -0.36 -0.12
C ILE A 82 9.66 0.89 0.03
N ALA A 83 8.41 0.74 0.44
CA ALA A 83 7.51 1.87 0.67
C ALA A 83 8.01 2.77 1.79
N GLN A 84 8.50 2.22 2.90
CA GLN A 84 9.06 3.00 4.00
C GLN A 84 10.28 3.82 3.55
N ILE A 85 11.21 3.20 2.83
CA ILE A 85 12.38 3.89 2.27
C ILE A 85 11.96 5.01 1.30
N ALA A 86 11.05 4.73 0.37
CA ALA A 86 10.60 5.72 -0.60
C ALA A 86 9.90 6.92 0.09
N VAL A 87 9.09 6.67 1.11
CA VAL A 87 8.43 7.71 1.90
C VAL A 87 9.46 8.53 2.68
N GLU A 88 10.42 7.89 3.34
CA GLU A 88 11.48 8.60 4.07
C GLU A 88 12.29 9.51 3.15
N MET A 89 12.71 9.00 1.98
CA MET A 89 13.41 9.83 1.00
C MET A 89 12.55 11.02 0.56
N ALA A 90 11.24 10.81 0.32
CA ALA A 90 10.31 11.85 -0.12
C ALA A 90 10.05 12.95 0.93
N THR A 91 10.30 12.69 2.22
CA THR A 91 10.21 13.73 3.26
C THR A 91 11.46 14.61 3.34
N ARG A 92 12.57 14.18 2.73
CA ARG A 92 13.86 14.86 2.82
C ARG A 92 14.28 15.55 1.53
N GLU A 93 13.89 15.01 0.39
CA GLU A 93 14.38 15.46 -0.92
C GLU A 93 13.32 15.27 -2.03
N HIS A 94 13.52 15.92 -3.16
CA HIS A 94 12.70 15.75 -4.36
C HIS A 94 13.08 14.46 -5.10
N LEU A 95 12.10 13.70 -5.56
CA LEU A 95 12.34 12.41 -6.16
C LEU A 95 11.75 12.28 -7.57
N VAL A 96 12.51 11.62 -8.45
CA VAL A 96 11.98 10.91 -9.60
C VAL A 96 12.04 9.41 -9.28
N LEU A 97 10.90 8.86 -8.85
CA LEU A 97 10.77 7.46 -8.43
C LEU A 97 10.38 6.58 -9.62
N VAL A 98 11.23 5.62 -9.96
CA VAL A 98 11.03 4.76 -11.13
C VAL A 98 10.49 3.39 -10.73
N GLY A 99 9.24 3.13 -11.09
CA GLY A 99 8.57 1.84 -10.87
C GLY A 99 8.11 1.61 -9.44
N ARG A 100 8.15 0.36 -9.00
CA ARG A 100 7.79 -0.11 -7.64
C ARG A 100 6.39 0.27 -7.16
N GLY A 101 5.49 0.62 -8.09
CA GLY A 101 4.13 1.01 -7.75
C GLY A 101 4.04 2.41 -7.15
N GLY A 102 4.99 3.31 -7.46
CA GLY A 102 5.00 4.68 -6.95
C GLY A 102 3.68 5.40 -7.14
N GLN A 103 2.99 5.21 -8.27
CA GLN A 103 1.67 5.77 -8.54
C GLN A 103 0.56 5.27 -7.60
N PHE A 104 0.72 4.09 -7.01
CA PHE A 104 -0.19 3.60 -5.98
C PHE A 104 0.21 4.06 -4.59
N LEU A 105 1.52 4.09 -4.33
CA LEU A 105 2.08 4.48 -3.05
C LEU A 105 1.78 5.94 -2.73
N PHE A 106 2.03 6.84 -3.69
CA PHE A 106 1.87 8.29 -3.53
C PHE A 106 0.56 8.84 -4.11
N ARG A 107 -0.45 7.99 -4.33
CA ARG A 107 -1.72 8.38 -4.95
C ARG A 107 -2.41 9.57 -4.29
N GLU A 108 -2.29 9.70 -2.98
CA GLU A 108 -2.95 10.77 -2.19
C GLU A 108 -2.01 11.91 -1.82
N ALA A 109 -0.76 11.85 -2.27
CA ALA A 109 0.19 12.92 -2.07
C ALA A 109 -0.06 14.02 -3.11
N THR A 110 -0.58 15.16 -2.68
CA THR A 110 -0.84 16.32 -3.56
C THR A 110 0.43 16.89 -4.18
N CYS A 111 1.60 16.56 -3.61
CA CYS A 111 2.92 16.90 -4.13
C CYS A 111 3.46 15.84 -5.12
N ALA A 112 2.64 14.90 -5.59
CA ALA A 112 3.08 13.84 -6.49
C ALA A 112 2.51 14.01 -7.90
N PHE A 113 3.37 13.81 -8.91
CA PHE A 113 3.01 13.72 -10.33
C PHE A 113 3.23 12.29 -10.83
N HIS A 114 2.22 11.71 -11.43
CA HIS A 114 2.26 10.33 -11.91
C HIS A 114 2.36 10.31 -13.44
N LEU A 115 3.50 9.85 -13.95
CA LEU A 115 3.79 9.68 -15.37
C LEU A 115 3.77 8.21 -15.76
N ARG A 116 3.12 7.89 -16.87
CA ARG A 116 3.18 6.57 -17.52
C ARG A 116 3.86 6.65 -18.88
N LEU A 117 4.79 5.75 -19.13
CA LEU A 117 5.50 5.60 -20.39
C LEU A 117 5.20 4.21 -20.98
N ALA A 118 4.60 4.18 -22.12
CA ALA A 118 4.13 2.98 -22.80
C ALA A 118 4.56 2.98 -24.26
N ALA A 119 4.64 1.81 -24.89
CA ALA A 119 4.82 1.65 -26.32
C ALA A 119 4.26 0.30 -26.80
N PRO A 120 3.94 0.16 -28.10
CA PRO A 120 3.51 -1.11 -28.67
C PRO A 120 4.53 -2.23 -28.43
N LYS A 121 4.06 -3.45 -28.19
CA LYS A 121 4.94 -4.61 -27.89
C LYS A 121 6.02 -4.84 -28.94
N GLN A 122 5.66 -4.75 -30.21
CA GLN A 122 6.60 -4.96 -31.31
C GLN A 122 7.74 -3.92 -31.30
N TRP A 123 7.39 -2.64 -31.10
CA TRP A 123 8.37 -1.57 -30.97
C TRP A 123 9.31 -1.79 -29.79
N ARG A 124 8.76 -2.16 -28.61
CA ARG A 124 9.56 -2.45 -27.41
C ARG A 124 10.48 -3.65 -27.60
N ALA A 125 10.00 -4.70 -28.28
CA ALA A 125 10.82 -5.86 -28.61
C ALA A 125 11.98 -5.50 -29.56
N ALA A 126 11.74 -4.69 -30.57
CA ALA A 126 12.80 -4.18 -31.47
C ALA A 126 13.83 -3.32 -30.71
N THR A 127 13.37 -2.44 -29.82
CA THR A 127 14.25 -1.63 -28.95
C THR A 127 15.12 -2.53 -28.07
N VAL A 128 14.54 -3.51 -27.39
CA VAL A 128 15.25 -4.46 -26.52
C VAL A 128 16.23 -5.31 -27.32
N ALA A 129 15.85 -5.75 -28.52
CA ALA A 129 16.75 -6.51 -29.43
C ALA A 129 18.00 -5.67 -29.76
N ALA A 130 17.81 -4.42 -30.15
CA ALA A 130 18.91 -3.49 -30.47
C ALA A 130 19.80 -3.16 -29.27
N GLU A 131 19.20 -2.84 -28.09
CA GLU A 131 19.94 -2.45 -26.91
C GLU A 131 20.72 -3.60 -26.24
N MET A 132 20.18 -4.82 -26.31
CA MET A 132 20.74 -5.99 -25.62
C MET A 132 21.44 -6.98 -26.55
N GLY A 133 21.48 -6.72 -27.87
CA GLY A 133 22.05 -7.64 -28.87
C GLY A 133 21.32 -8.97 -28.94
N LEU A 134 19.99 -9.00 -28.69
CA LEU A 134 19.21 -10.22 -28.69
C LEU A 134 18.57 -10.50 -30.07
N ALA A 135 18.41 -11.79 -30.41
CA ALA A 135 17.57 -12.15 -31.53
C ALA A 135 16.11 -11.69 -31.31
N PRO A 136 15.40 -11.25 -32.39
CA PRO A 136 14.06 -10.70 -32.27
C PRO A 136 13.04 -11.57 -31.49
N PRO A 137 13.00 -12.92 -31.68
CA PRO A 137 12.11 -13.78 -30.91
C PRO A 137 12.43 -13.77 -29.40
N ALA A 138 13.72 -13.80 -29.04
CA ALA A 138 14.15 -13.78 -27.64
C ALA A 138 13.85 -12.46 -26.98
N ALA A 139 14.00 -11.33 -27.69
CA ALA A 139 13.61 -10.01 -27.19
C ALA A 139 12.10 -9.89 -26.98
N ALA A 140 11.29 -10.42 -27.90
CA ALA A 140 9.84 -10.45 -27.78
C ALA A 140 9.38 -11.26 -26.54
N GLU A 141 9.96 -12.43 -26.34
CA GLU A 141 9.70 -13.27 -25.17
C GLU A 141 10.10 -12.58 -23.88
N LEU A 142 11.27 -11.93 -23.86
CA LEU A 142 11.75 -11.18 -22.70
C LEU A 142 10.78 -10.04 -22.33
N VAL A 143 10.27 -9.29 -23.31
CA VAL A 143 9.28 -8.21 -23.10
C VAL A 143 8.01 -8.77 -22.47
N LEU A 144 7.46 -9.87 -23.01
CA LEU A 144 6.25 -10.50 -22.49
C LEU A 144 6.44 -10.97 -21.04
N ARG A 145 7.55 -11.62 -20.76
CA ARG A 145 7.89 -12.12 -19.43
C ARG A 145 8.04 -10.96 -18.41
N ARG A 146 8.70 -9.87 -18.79
CA ARG A 146 8.88 -8.70 -17.93
C ARG A 146 7.56 -7.99 -17.63
N ASP A 147 6.70 -7.85 -18.64
CA ASP A 147 5.36 -7.28 -18.47
C ASP A 147 4.50 -8.14 -17.52
N ALA A 148 4.52 -9.46 -17.69
CA ALA A 148 3.78 -10.38 -16.84
C ALA A 148 4.24 -10.30 -15.38
N VAL A 149 5.55 -10.27 -15.15
CA VAL A 149 6.14 -10.13 -13.82
C VAL A 149 5.74 -8.79 -13.17
N GLN A 150 5.82 -7.69 -13.92
CA GLN A 150 5.44 -6.38 -13.40
C GLN A 150 3.95 -6.32 -13.07
N THR A 151 3.09 -6.81 -13.95
CA THR A 151 1.65 -6.84 -13.74
C THR A 151 1.29 -7.67 -12.51
N ARG A 152 1.88 -8.85 -12.38
CA ARG A 152 1.68 -9.74 -11.23
C ARG A 152 2.13 -9.08 -9.93
N TYR A 153 3.33 -8.47 -9.90
CA TYR A 153 3.80 -7.73 -8.73
C TYR A 153 2.80 -6.66 -8.28
N LEU A 154 2.35 -5.81 -9.21
CA LEU A 154 1.44 -4.72 -8.90
C LEU A 154 0.06 -5.23 -8.45
N HIS A 155 -0.43 -6.30 -9.08
CA HIS A 155 -1.68 -6.93 -8.67
C HIS A 155 -1.58 -7.57 -7.29
N THR A 156 -0.49 -8.31 -7.01
CA THR A 156 -0.29 -8.96 -5.71
C THR A 156 -0.17 -7.95 -4.59
N VAL A 157 0.61 -6.88 -4.81
CA VAL A 157 0.89 -5.89 -3.75
C VAL A 157 -0.22 -4.86 -3.59
N PHE A 158 -0.78 -4.35 -4.70
CA PHE A 158 -1.71 -3.22 -4.68
C PHE A 158 -3.14 -3.59 -5.06
N GLY A 159 -3.40 -4.83 -5.50
CA GLY A 159 -4.72 -5.28 -5.95
C GLY A 159 -5.22 -4.60 -7.23
N ARG A 160 -4.36 -3.92 -7.98
CA ARG A 160 -4.74 -3.09 -9.13
C ARG A 160 -3.82 -3.29 -10.32
N SER A 161 -4.41 -3.19 -11.52
CA SER A 161 -3.65 -3.15 -12.77
C SER A 161 -3.03 -1.77 -13.01
N PRO A 162 -1.80 -1.68 -13.52
CA PRO A 162 -1.19 -0.40 -13.92
C PRO A 162 -1.78 0.20 -15.19
N GLN A 163 -2.77 -0.43 -15.81
CA GLN A 163 -3.31 -0.01 -17.10
C GLN A 163 -4.42 1.05 -17.00
N HIS A 164 -4.95 1.30 -15.81
CA HIS A 164 -5.99 2.29 -15.60
C HIS A 164 -5.45 3.71 -15.78
N ALA A 165 -6.07 4.48 -16.69
CA ALA A 165 -5.63 5.84 -17.04
C ALA A 165 -5.78 6.82 -15.87
N ASP A 166 -6.75 6.61 -14.99
CA ASP A 166 -7.02 7.42 -13.79
C ASP A 166 -5.91 7.39 -12.73
N LEU A 167 -4.91 6.53 -12.91
CA LEU A 167 -3.74 6.45 -12.05
C LEU A 167 -2.64 7.46 -12.43
N TYR A 168 -2.77 8.14 -13.56
CA TYR A 168 -1.69 8.95 -14.13
C TYR A 168 -2.17 10.34 -14.52
N HIS A 169 -1.34 11.33 -14.24
CA HIS A 169 -1.55 12.70 -14.73
C HIS A 169 -1.20 12.82 -16.21
N LEU A 170 -0.23 12.03 -16.69
CA LEU A 170 0.18 12.00 -18.08
C LEU A 170 0.56 10.58 -18.51
N THR A 171 0.11 10.17 -19.69
CA THR A 171 0.57 8.94 -20.36
C THR A 171 1.15 9.29 -21.72
N LEU A 172 2.38 8.87 -21.99
CA LEU A 172 3.06 9.09 -23.27
C LEU A 172 3.31 7.77 -23.98
N ASN A 173 3.01 7.74 -25.26
CA ASN A 173 3.43 6.68 -26.17
C ASN A 173 4.81 7.01 -26.76
N THR A 174 5.85 6.39 -26.23
CA THR A 174 7.24 6.65 -26.60
C THR A 174 7.61 6.13 -27.99
N ALA A 175 6.76 5.31 -28.62
CA ALA A 175 6.94 4.90 -30.00
C ALA A 175 6.41 5.95 -31.01
N ALA A 176 5.58 6.87 -30.57
CA ALA A 176 4.96 7.89 -31.44
C ALA A 176 5.79 9.17 -31.59
N MET A 177 6.91 9.26 -30.89
CA MET A 177 7.78 10.45 -30.90
C MET A 177 9.22 10.05 -30.55
N ASP A 178 10.17 10.92 -30.90
CA ASP A 178 11.55 10.75 -30.46
C ASP A 178 11.70 10.96 -28.94
N LEU A 179 12.83 10.49 -28.41
CA LEU A 179 13.09 10.50 -26.98
C LEU A 179 13.20 11.92 -26.41
N GLU A 180 13.76 12.84 -27.18
CA GLU A 180 13.94 14.25 -26.78
C GLU A 180 12.58 14.92 -26.61
N ARG A 181 11.70 14.78 -27.59
CA ARG A 181 10.34 15.31 -27.55
C ARG A 181 9.51 14.69 -26.42
N ALA A 182 9.62 13.37 -26.21
CA ALA A 182 8.94 12.71 -25.10
C ALA A 182 9.42 13.22 -23.73
N GLY A 183 10.73 13.43 -23.60
CA GLY A 183 11.35 14.03 -22.41
C GLY A 183 10.91 15.47 -22.19
N ASP A 184 10.82 16.26 -23.26
CA ASP A 184 10.39 17.66 -23.22
C ASP A 184 8.91 17.79 -22.78
N LEU A 185 8.02 16.99 -23.34
CA LEU A 185 6.62 16.96 -22.93
C LEU A 185 6.45 16.54 -21.48
N ALA A 186 7.17 15.51 -21.06
CA ALA A 186 7.14 15.05 -19.67
C ALA A 186 7.64 16.14 -18.71
N PHE A 187 8.72 16.83 -19.06
CA PHE A 187 9.27 17.90 -18.23
C PHE A 187 8.31 19.09 -18.15
N ARG A 188 7.75 19.57 -19.26
CA ARG A 188 6.79 20.67 -19.28
C ARG A 188 5.53 20.37 -18.46
N ALA A 189 5.04 19.13 -18.49
CA ALA A 189 3.93 18.71 -17.67
C ALA A 189 4.28 18.75 -16.17
N VAL A 190 5.45 18.31 -15.79
CA VAL A 190 5.94 18.40 -14.40
C VAL A 190 6.16 19.87 -14.01
N GLU A 191 6.78 20.65 -14.88
CA GLU A 191 7.07 22.06 -14.63
C GLU A 191 5.78 22.87 -14.39
N SER A 192 4.77 22.69 -15.25
CA SER A 192 3.53 23.46 -15.16
C SER A 192 2.63 23.06 -14.00
N THR A 193 2.64 21.77 -13.61
CA THR A 193 1.69 21.25 -12.62
C THR A 193 2.27 21.11 -11.23
N LEU A 194 3.53 20.81 -11.11
CA LEU A 194 4.16 20.43 -9.85
C LEU A 194 5.09 21.49 -9.28
N LEU A 195 5.93 22.11 -10.12
CA LEU A 195 6.94 23.04 -9.63
C LEU A 195 6.40 24.32 -8.98
N PRO A 196 5.28 24.95 -9.44
CA PRO A 196 4.76 26.16 -8.82
C PRO A 196 4.33 25.99 -7.35
N GLY A 197 3.90 24.78 -6.97
CA GLY A 197 3.46 24.47 -5.61
C GLY A 197 4.36 23.43 -4.92
N ALA A 198 5.61 23.31 -5.34
CA ALA A 198 6.48 22.24 -4.90
C ALA A 198 6.73 22.23 -3.39
N ALA A 199 6.20 21.24 -2.69
CA ALA A 199 6.41 20.98 -1.27
C ALA A 199 6.95 19.57 -1.03
N LEU A 200 7.76 19.34 0.02
CA LEU A 200 8.12 17.98 0.49
C LEU A 200 6.84 17.22 0.86
N LEU A 201 6.94 15.91 0.85
CA LEU A 201 5.91 15.08 1.46
C LEU A 201 5.73 15.51 2.92
N SER A 202 4.52 15.94 3.27
CA SER A 202 4.25 16.36 4.64
C SER A 202 4.40 15.16 5.60
N PRO A 203 4.84 15.40 6.85
CA PRO A 203 4.92 14.35 7.86
C PRO A 203 3.61 13.58 8.01
N GLU A 204 2.49 14.28 8.01
CA GLU A 204 1.16 13.68 8.09
C GLU A 204 0.86 12.73 6.93
N THR A 205 1.12 13.17 5.69
CA THR A 205 0.93 12.31 4.50
C THR A 205 1.90 11.13 4.51
N ALA A 206 3.14 11.34 4.95
CA ALA A 206 4.13 10.29 5.09
C ALA A 206 3.65 9.19 6.06
N GLU A 207 3.15 9.57 7.23
CA GLU A 207 2.61 8.63 8.22
C GLU A 207 1.38 7.89 7.70
N ARG A 208 0.47 8.56 6.99
CA ARG A 208 -0.68 7.90 6.35
C ARG A 208 -0.24 6.84 5.33
N ILE A 209 0.78 7.13 4.52
CA ILE A 209 1.30 6.17 3.53
C ILE A 209 1.99 4.99 4.21
N ARG A 210 2.81 5.23 5.24
CA ARG A 210 3.44 4.18 6.05
C ARG A 210 2.40 3.26 6.66
N LEU A 211 1.42 3.83 7.33
CA LEU A 211 0.32 3.12 7.95
C LEU A 211 -0.44 2.22 6.96
N ARG A 212 -0.82 2.75 5.80
CA ARG A 212 -1.47 1.94 4.76
C ARG A 212 -0.62 0.78 4.28
N SER A 213 0.68 1.00 4.17
CA SER A 213 1.60 -0.06 3.79
C SER A 213 1.67 -1.15 4.85
N GLN A 214 1.63 -0.78 6.12
CA GLN A 214 1.61 -1.70 7.27
C GLN A 214 0.28 -2.45 7.37
N ILE A 215 -0.86 -1.78 7.22
CA ILE A 215 -2.19 -2.41 7.18
C ILE A 215 -2.27 -3.44 6.05
N ARG A 216 -1.76 -3.09 4.87
CA ARG A 216 -1.70 -4.02 3.74
C ARG A 216 -0.85 -5.24 4.07
N LEU A 217 0.31 -5.03 4.71
CA LEU A 217 1.18 -6.10 5.16
C LEU A 217 0.45 -7.00 6.17
N ALA A 218 -0.15 -6.42 7.21
CA ALA A 218 -0.88 -7.15 8.24
C ALA A 218 -1.99 -8.04 7.67
N ARG A 219 -2.72 -7.59 6.64
CA ARG A 219 -3.73 -8.40 5.95
C ARG A 219 -3.17 -9.66 5.31
N HIS A 220 -1.95 -9.62 4.79
CA HIS A 220 -1.30 -10.78 4.19
C HIS A 220 -0.70 -11.74 5.21
N PHE A 221 -0.46 -11.25 6.43
CA PHE A 221 0.01 -12.05 7.55
C PHE A 221 -1.13 -12.53 8.46
N ALA A 222 -2.38 -12.21 8.13
CA ALA A 222 -3.54 -12.61 8.93
C ALA A 222 -3.68 -14.12 9.10
N ASP A 223 -3.17 -14.90 8.16
CA ASP A 223 -3.23 -16.38 8.17
C ASP A 223 -1.94 -17.05 8.69
N LEU A 224 -0.90 -16.27 9.06
CA LEU A 224 0.30 -16.82 9.65
C LEU A 224 0.13 -17.00 11.17
N PRO A 225 0.81 -17.99 11.80
CA PRO A 225 0.83 -18.11 13.24
C PRO A 225 1.19 -16.78 13.89
N GLY A 226 0.32 -16.28 14.75
CA GLY A 226 0.43 -14.96 15.35
C GLY A 226 0.99 -14.99 16.76
N SER A 227 0.80 -13.89 17.49
CA SER A 227 1.08 -13.85 18.93
C SER A 227 0.24 -14.92 19.66
N PRO A 228 0.69 -15.42 20.81
CA PRO A 228 -0.06 -16.41 21.60
C PRO A 228 -1.50 -15.98 21.94
N LEU A 229 -1.77 -14.68 21.99
CA LEU A 229 -3.11 -14.12 22.21
C LEU A 229 -4.01 -14.33 21.00
N LEU A 230 -3.51 -14.08 19.79
CA LEU A 230 -4.23 -14.27 18.52
C LEU A 230 -4.59 -15.74 18.24
N GLU A 231 -3.78 -16.68 18.72
CA GLU A 231 -4.03 -18.12 18.56
C GLU A 231 -5.12 -18.62 19.52
N ARG A 232 -5.36 -17.91 20.63
CA ARG A 232 -6.36 -18.28 21.63
C ARG A 232 -7.75 -17.73 21.36
N VAL A 233 -7.87 -16.74 20.48
CA VAL A 233 -9.15 -16.08 20.18
C VAL A 233 -9.72 -16.59 18.86
N SER A 234 -10.95 -17.09 18.92
CA SER A 234 -11.73 -17.45 17.73
C SER A 234 -12.51 -16.23 17.24
N PHE A 235 -12.01 -15.55 16.23
CA PHE A 235 -12.68 -14.39 15.65
C PHE A 235 -13.85 -14.82 14.77
N ALA A 236 -14.97 -14.10 14.86
CA ALA A 236 -16.14 -14.35 14.03
C ALA A 236 -15.91 -13.92 12.57
N HIS A 237 -15.05 -12.91 12.34
CA HIS A 237 -14.78 -12.40 11.00
C HIS A 237 -13.27 -12.14 10.76
N PRO A 238 -12.75 -12.37 9.52
CA PRO A 238 -11.34 -12.12 9.19
C PRO A 238 -10.86 -10.69 9.47
N SER A 239 -11.74 -9.68 9.38
CA SER A 239 -11.41 -8.28 9.68
C SER A 239 -11.06 -8.05 11.15
N GLU A 240 -11.67 -8.80 12.06
CA GLU A 240 -11.39 -8.72 13.50
C GLU A 240 -9.98 -9.21 13.79
N ARG A 241 -9.58 -10.33 13.18
CA ARG A 241 -8.20 -10.82 13.26
C ARG A 241 -7.18 -9.82 12.73
N VAL A 242 -7.49 -9.13 11.61
CA VAL A 242 -6.63 -8.07 11.05
C VAL A 242 -6.52 -6.90 12.02
N PHE A 243 -7.63 -6.48 12.63
CA PHE A 243 -7.65 -5.41 13.62
C PHE A 243 -6.82 -5.76 14.85
N ALA A 244 -7.02 -6.94 15.45
CA ALA A 244 -6.26 -7.42 16.59
C ALA A 244 -4.75 -7.43 16.32
N ARG A 245 -4.32 -7.90 15.13
CA ARG A 245 -2.91 -7.84 14.71
C ARG A 245 -2.36 -6.44 14.58
N LEU A 246 -3.17 -5.51 14.11
CA LEU A 246 -2.76 -4.11 14.06
C LEU A 246 -2.56 -3.55 15.46
N MET A 247 -3.44 -3.88 16.39
CA MET A 247 -3.28 -3.48 17.80
C MET A 247 -2.00 -4.06 18.40
N ASP A 248 -1.74 -5.37 18.21
CA ASP A 248 -0.49 -6.02 18.63
C ASP A 248 0.75 -5.34 18.04
N PHE A 249 0.72 -5.05 16.73
CA PHE A 249 1.83 -4.38 16.05
C PHE A 249 2.15 -3.00 16.64
N TYR A 250 1.11 -2.23 17.01
CA TYR A 250 1.27 -0.92 17.65
C TYR A 250 1.44 -1.01 19.17
N GLY A 251 1.45 -2.23 19.74
CA GLY A 251 1.54 -2.46 21.17
C GLY A 251 0.36 -1.84 21.94
N ILE A 252 -0.83 -1.83 21.34
CA ILE A 252 -2.08 -1.38 21.96
C ILE A 252 -2.76 -2.61 22.54
N GLY A 253 -3.02 -2.59 23.85
CA GLY A 253 -3.78 -3.64 24.53
C GLY A 253 -5.20 -3.73 23.97
N TRP A 254 -5.69 -4.94 23.78
CA TRP A 254 -7.05 -5.18 23.30
C TRP A 254 -7.65 -6.42 23.95
N GLU A 255 -8.97 -6.41 24.10
CA GLU A 255 -9.81 -7.51 24.54
C GLU A 255 -10.88 -7.77 23.52
N TYR A 256 -11.13 -9.03 23.19
CA TYR A 256 -12.12 -9.42 22.19
C TYR A 256 -13.45 -9.77 22.87
N GLU A 257 -14.54 -9.11 22.48
CA GLU A 257 -15.90 -9.29 23.01
C GLU A 257 -15.98 -9.36 24.56
N PRO A 258 -15.30 -8.47 25.32
CA PRO A 258 -15.16 -8.64 26.78
C PRO A 258 -16.47 -8.42 27.54
N ASN A 259 -17.37 -7.57 27.03
CA ASN A 259 -18.61 -7.17 27.71
C ASN A 259 -19.81 -7.19 26.79
N THR A 260 -20.93 -7.68 27.33
CA THR A 260 -22.24 -7.70 26.67
C THR A 260 -23.19 -6.73 27.37
N PHE A 261 -23.75 -5.80 26.62
CA PHE A 261 -24.65 -4.77 27.11
C PHE A 261 -26.10 -5.08 26.73
N PRO A 262 -27.02 -5.28 27.68
CA PRO A 262 -28.48 -5.34 27.41
C PRO A 262 -28.97 -4.02 26.80
N ILE A 263 -29.70 -4.07 25.69
CA ILE A 263 -30.17 -2.88 24.99
C ILE A 263 -31.69 -2.82 24.80
N GLU A 264 -32.39 -3.95 24.97
CA GLU A 264 -33.87 -4.02 24.95
C GLU A 264 -34.38 -5.01 26.00
N TRP A 265 -35.56 -4.73 26.57
CA TRP A 265 -36.24 -5.56 27.56
C TRP A 265 -37.73 -5.71 27.19
N ASN A 266 -38.35 -6.81 27.58
CA ASN A 266 -39.80 -7.00 27.50
C ASN A 266 -40.51 -6.36 28.68
N GLU A 267 -41.85 -6.49 28.71
CA GLU A 267 -42.69 -5.96 29.81
C GLU A 267 -42.37 -6.64 31.14
N GLN A 268 -41.80 -7.86 31.14
CA GLN A 268 -41.38 -8.59 32.31
C GLN A 268 -39.98 -8.26 32.80
N GLN A 269 -39.31 -7.25 32.18
CA GLN A 269 -37.93 -6.86 32.46
C GLN A 269 -36.87 -7.91 32.08
N GLU A 270 -37.20 -8.87 31.23
CA GLU A 270 -36.23 -9.81 30.69
C GLU A 270 -35.54 -9.23 29.46
N VAL A 271 -34.24 -9.45 29.35
CA VAL A 271 -33.42 -8.95 28.22
C VAL A 271 -33.84 -9.61 26.92
N THR A 272 -34.33 -8.84 25.97
CA THR A 272 -34.72 -9.32 24.63
C THR A 272 -33.68 -9.08 23.55
N GLU A 273 -32.86 -8.06 23.70
CA GLU A 273 -31.72 -7.81 22.82
C GLU A 273 -30.52 -7.33 23.64
N ALA A 274 -29.35 -7.89 23.32
CA ALA A 274 -28.08 -7.45 23.89
C ALA A 274 -27.09 -7.13 22.76
N PHE A 275 -26.07 -6.35 23.08
CA PHE A 275 -25.03 -5.95 22.15
C PHE A 275 -23.66 -6.19 22.76
N THR A 276 -22.79 -6.90 22.04
CA THR A 276 -21.42 -7.17 22.39
C THR A 276 -20.54 -6.47 21.35
N PRO A 277 -19.82 -5.38 21.69
CA PRO A 277 -18.85 -4.77 20.79
C PRO A 277 -17.69 -5.72 20.48
N ASP A 278 -17.15 -5.67 19.26
CA ASP A 278 -16.10 -6.56 18.81
C ASP A 278 -14.83 -6.47 19.66
N PHE A 279 -14.44 -5.25 20.09
CA PHE A 279 -13.22 -5.02 20.88
C PHE A 279 -13.43 -3.98 22.00
N HIS A 280 -12.61 -4.12 23.03
CA HIS A 280 -12.31 -3.07 24.00
C HIS A 280 -10.81 -2.78 23.97
N LEU A 281 -10.44 -1.50 24.00
CA LEU A 281 -9.08 -0.99 24.09
C LEU A 281 -8.89 -0.36 25.48
N PRO A 282 -8.36 -1.10 26.47
CA PRO A 282 -8.34 -0.67 27.88
C PRO A 282 -7.56 0.64 28.10
N GLU A 283 -6.42 0.82 27.41
CA GLU A 283 -5.60 2.03 27.54
C GLU A 283 -6.32 3.32 27.08
N LEU A 284 -7.39 3.19 26.32
CA LEU A 284 -8.15 4.30 25.73
C LEU A 284 -9.58 4.41 26.30
N ASP A 285 -9.96 3.44 27.12
CA ASP A 285 -11.34 3.24 27.57
C ASP A 285 -12.35 3.34 26.41
N LEU A 286 -12.05 2.58 25.33
CA LEU A 286 -12.77 2.66 24.09
C LEU A 286 -13.23 1.29 23.58
N TYR A 287 -14.53 1.13 23.43
CA TYR A 287 -15.11 0.02 22.69
C TYR A 287 -15.10 0.28 21.19
N VAL A 288 -14.82 -0.77 20.44
CA VAL A 288 -14.73 -0.73 18.96
C VAL A 288 -15.67 -1.76 18.36
N GLU A 289 -16.48 -1.32 17.42
CA GLU A 289 -17.32 -2.16 16.58
C GLU A 289 -16.82 -2.06 15.14
N LEU A 290 -16.45 -3.17 14.53
CA LEU A 290 -15.93 -3.21 13.16
C LEU A 290 -17.05 -3.43 12.15
N THR A 291 -17.05 -2.66 11.09
CA THR A 291 -18.04 -2.80 10.01
C THR A 291 -17.35 -2.95 8.66
N THR A 292 -17.48 -4.14 8.08
CA THR A 292 -16.91 -4.48 6.77
C THR A 292 -17.99 -4.76 5.70
N MET A 293 -19.28 -4.56 6.01
CA MET A 293 -20.39 -5.20 5.29
C MET A 293 -21.30 -4.25 4.50
N LYS A 294 -22.21 -4.87 3.72
CA LYS A 294 -23.25 -4.24 2.89
C LYS A 294 -24.12 -3.28 3.71
N GLN A 295 -24.57 -2.20 3.06
CA GLN A 295 -25.33 -1.09 3.64
C GLN A 295 -26.47 -1.45 4.64
N SER A 296 -27.20 -2.57 4.39
CA SER A 296 -28.31 -3.01 5.26
C SER A 296 -27.86 -3.51 6.63
N LEU A 297 -26.70 -4.15 6.74
CA LEU A 297 -26.13 -4.62 8.01
C LEU A 297 -25.50 -3.49 8.81
N VAL A 298 -24.97 -2.48 8.11
CA VAL A 298 -24.49 -1.23 8.70
C VAL A 298 -25.60 -0.53 9.49
N THR A 299 -26.81 -0.46 8.94
CA THR A 299 -27.96 0.19 9.59
C THR A 299 -28.32 -0.50 10.91
N ARG A 300 -28.31 -1.84 10.94
CA ARG A 300 -28.64 -2.61 12.15
C ARG A 300 -27.57 -2.44 13.24
N LYS A 301 -26.30 -2.49 12.89
CA LYS A 301 -25.18 -2.25 13.82
C LYS A 301 -25.24 -0.82 14.37
N ASN A 302 -25.43 0.18 13.51
CA ASN A 302 -25.55 1.57 13.93
C ASN A 302 -26.72 1.82 14.89
N ARG A 303 -27.88 1.14 14.70
CA ARG A 303 -29.00 1.18 15.61
C ARG A 303 -28.62 0.68 17.01
N LYS A 304 -27.95 -0.47 17.10
CA LYS A 304 -27.48 -1.04 18.36
C LYS A 304 -26.49 -0.13 19.07
N VAL A 305 -25.52 0.42 18.34
CA VAL A 305 -24.54 1.37 18.89
C VAL A 305 -25.22 2.66 19.39
N LYS A 306 -26.20 3.17 18.63
CA LYS A 306 -26.98 4.33 19.07
C LYS A 306 -27.72 4.03 20.37
N ARG A 307 -28.37 2.86 20.44
CA ARG A 307 -29.11 2.44 21.62
C ARG A 307 -28.20 2.24 22.84
N LEU A 308 -27.03 1.66 22.63
CA LEU A 308 -26.03 1.53 23.69
C LEU A 308 -25.60 2.90 24.25
N ARG A 309 -25.31 3.88 23.40
CA ARG A 309 -24.95 5.24 23.84
C ARG A 309 -26.06 5.94 24.62
N GLU A 310 -27.32 5.68 24.29
CA GLU A 310 -28.47 6.23 25.01
C GLU A 310 -28.61 5.63 26.40
N LEU A 311 -28.35 4.33 26.54
CA LEU A 311 -28.53 3.60 27.82
C LEU A 311 -27.28 3.65 28.71
N TYR A 312 -26.10 3.74 28.13
CA TYR A 312 -24.80 3.71 28.80
C TYR A 312 -23.94 4.90 28.35
N PRO A 313 -24.27 6.11 28.74
CA PRO A 313 -23.57 7.32 28.29
C PRO A 313 -22.10 7.38 28.72
N GLU A 314 -21.72 6.62 29.76
CA GLU A 314 -20.34 6.45 30.22
C GLU A 314 -19.50 5.54 29.31
N VAL A 315 -20.14 4.70 28.47
CA VAL A 315 -19.45 3.78 27.58
C VAL A 315 -19.02 4.47 26.30
N SER A 316 -17.73 4.69 26.15
CA SER A 316 -17.17 5.23 24.92
C SER A 316 -17.11 4.14 23.86
N ILE A 317 -17.92 4.26 22.80
CA ILE A 317 -17.92 3.30 21.69
C ILE A 317 -17.83 4.00 20.34
N ARG A 318 -17.04 3.42 19.42
CA ARG A 318 -16.95 3.86 18.02
C ARG A 318 -17.17 2.71 17.06
N VAL A 319 -17.91 3.02 15.98
CA VAL A 319 -18.00 2.13 14.82
C VAL A 319 -16.86 2.47 13.85
N PHE A 320 -16.03 1.49 13.55
CA PHE A 320 -14.95 1.64 12.59
C PHE A 320 -15.31 0.99 11.26
N TYR A 321 -15.33 1.81 10.24
CA TYR A 321 -15.25 1.37 8.87
C TYR A 321 -13.78 1.15 8.50
N GLN A 322 -13.53 0.43 7.42
CA GLN A 322 -12.15 0.15 7.00
C GLN A 322 -11.26 1.41 6.94
N LYS A 323 -11.82 2.55 6.54
CA LYS A 323 -11.13 3.84 6.49
C LYS A 323 -10.85 4.42 7.88
N ASP A 324 -11.76 4.23 8.80
CA ASP A 324 -11.67 4.80 10.15
C ASP A 324 -10.62 4.07 11.01
N VAL A 325 -10.39 2.78 10.74
CA VAL A 325 -9.28 2.02 11.35
C VAL A 325 -7.94 2.66 10.99
N GLU A 326 -7.79 3.11 9.74
CA GLU A 326 -6.60 3.83 9.28
C GLU A 326 -6.41 5.15 10.04
N ASP A 327 -7.49 5.90 10.26
CA ASP A 327 -7.46 7.19 10.96
C ASP A 327 -7.25 7.06 12.49
N LEU A 328 -7.79 6.00 13.12
CA LEU A 328 -7.56 5.73 14.55
C LEU A 328 -6.08 5.41 14.82
N ILE A 329 -5.53 4.47 14.07
CA ILE A 329 -4.16 4.03 14.24
C ILE A 329 -3.19 5.18 13.96
N PHE A 330 -3.50 6.04 12.98
CA PHE A 330 -2.76 7.26 12.72
C PHE A 330 -2.71 8.18 13.96
N LYS A 331 -3.86 8.44 14.57
CA LYS A 331 -3.94 9.29 15.77
C LYS A 331 -3.21 8.70 16.98
N LEU A 332 -3.31 7.39 17.18
CA LEU A 332 -2.66 6.70 18.30
C LEU A 332 -1.15 6.54 18.08
N GLY A 333 -0.72 6.22 16.87
CA GLY A 333 0.70 6.13 16.51
C GLY A 333 1.40 7.48 16.64
N ALA A 334 0.77 8.57 16.19
CA ALA A 334 1.30 9.92 16.32
C ALA A 334 1.40 10.37 17.79
N SER A 335 0.43 10.01 18.64
CA SER A 335 0.46 10.34 20.08
C SER A 335 1.59 9.61 20.83
N ARG A 336 1.86 8.35 20.51
CA ARG A 336 2.97 7.59 21.13
C ARG A 336 4.35 8.08 20.69
N MET A 337 4.52 8.48 19.43
CA MET A 337 5.77 9.07 18.96
C MET A 337 6.05 10.43 19.60
N ALA A 338 5.02 11.23 19.88
CA ALA A 338 5.14 12.51 20.61
C ALA A 338 5.49 12.34 22.10
N LEU A 339 5.22 11.17 22.69
CA LEU A 339 5.55 10.85 24.10
C LEU A 339 6.91 10.14 24.24
N ALA A 340 7.50 9.65 23.16
CA ALA A 340 8.78 8.95 23.15
C ALA A 340 9.99 9.80 22.71
N GLY A 341 9.77 11.06 22.33
CA GLY A 341 10.78 12.09 22.00
C GLY A 341 10.74 13.21 23.02
#